data_b03adb6e079b89b5ca2541fc3da08c07
#
_entry.id   b03adb6e079b89b5ca2541fc3da08c07
#
_cell.length_a   1.000
_cell.length_b   1.000
_cell.length_c   1.000
_cell.angle_alpha   90.00
_cell.angle_beta   90.00
_cell.angle_gamma   90.00
#
_symmetry.space_group_name_H-M   'P 1'
#
loop_
_entity.id
_entity.type
_entity.pdbx_description
1 polymer ?
#
loop_
_entity_poly.entity_id
_entity_poly.type
_entity_poly.pdbx_seq_one_letter_code
_entity_poly.pdbx_strand_id
1 'polypeptide(L)'
;MERTFLDVRVTNPNSASYLKKSIDQIYELHENEKKQMYNDRILHVEKGSFTPLIFTTTGGMGPEAKKYHKQVAQLISAKRNEEYSDVVNWIRTKVRFALLKSTLIAIRGDRGKKKRGNDTPIEDMSLNLIPERSTYEV
;
A
#
# COMPACT_ATOMS: atom_id res chain seq x y z
N MET A 1 11.62 21.36 -5.28
CA MET A 1 11.22 20.03 -4.78
C MET A 1 10.27 19.43 -5.80
N GLU A 2 10.64 18.33 -6.39
CA GLU A 2 9.79 17.64 -7.37
C GLU A 2 8.60 16.99 -6.63
N ARG A 3 7.39 17.20 -7.14
CA ARG A 3 6.17 16.58 -6.58
C ARG A 3 6.02 15.19 -7.16
N THR A 4 5.84 14.20 -6.30
CA THR A 4 5.54 12.83 -6.70
C THR A 4 4.10 12.50 -6.36
N PHE A 5 3.35 12.07 -7.36
CA PHE A 5 1.97 11.60 -7.20
C PHE A 5 1.97 10.09 -7.11
N LEU A 6 1.29 9.57 -6.12
CA LEU A 6 1.15 8.15 -5.86
C LEU A 6 -0.31 7.75 -6.03
N ASP A 7 -0.55 6.65 -6.73
CA ASP A 7 -1.88 6.02 -6.80
C ASP A 7 -1.78 4.57 -6.35
N VAL A 8 -2.55 4.21 -5.34
CA VAL A 8 -2.54 2.87 -4.74
C VAL A 8 -3.69 2.06 -5.30
N ARG A 9 -3.39 0.86 -5.80
CA ARG A 9 -4.38 -0.14 -6.22
C ARG A 9 -4.10 -1.48 -5.56
N VAL A 10 -5.13 -2.08 -4.98
CA VAL A 10 -5.09 -3.45 -4.46
C VAL A 10 -5.87 -4.35 -5.40
N THR A 11 -5.24 -5.42 -5.87
CA THR A 11 -5.87 -6.38 -6.80
C THR A 11 -5.89 -7.79 -6.20
N ASN A 12 -6.92 -8.56 -6.54
CA ASN A 12 -6.98 -9.97 -6.18
C ASN A 12 -6.46 -10.81 -7.35
N PRO A 13 -5.26 -11.42 -7.25
CA PRO A 13 -4.68 -12.18 -8.35
C PRO A 13 -5.45 -13.47 -8.67
N ASN A 14 -6.27 -13.95 -7.73
CA ASN A 14 -7.09 -15.16 -7.90
C ASN A 14 -8.47 -14.85 -8.51
N SER A 15 -8.71 -13.63 -8.95
CA SER A 15 -9.93 -13.27 -9.65
C SER A 15 -10.07 -14.05 -10.96
N ALA A 16 -11.31 -14.41 -11.31
CA ALA A 16 -11.62 -15.12 -12.56
C ALA A 16 -11.06 -14.41 -13.82
N SER A 17 -10.98 -13.09 -13.79
CA SER A 17 -10.42 -12.27 -14.87
C SER A 17 -8.91 -12.49 -15.11
N TYR A 18 -8.21 -13.09 -14.17
CA TYR A 18 -6.75 -13.27 -14.22
C TYR A 18 -6.29 -14.72 -14.29
N LEU A 19 -7.21 -15.69 -14.40
CA LEU A 19 -6.89 -17.13 -14.39
C LEU A 19 -5.83 -17.55 -15.41
N LYS A 20 -5.70 -16.81 -16.53
CA LYS A 20 -4.73 -17.09 -17.59
C LYS A 20 -3.51 -16.18 -17.57
N LYS A 21 -3.34 -15.35 -16.55
CA LYS A 21 -2.26 -14.39 -16.44
C LYS A 21 -1.30 -14.75 -15.31
N SER A 22 -0.01 -14.56 -15.54
CA SER A 22 0.97 -14.63 -14.46
C SER A 22 0.84 -13.41 -13.54
N ILE A 23 1.37 -13.50 -12.33
CA ILE A 23 1.35 -12.39 -11.38
C ILE A 23 2.07 -11.16 -11.94
N ASP A 24 3.16 -11.35 -12.67
CA ASP A 24 3.93 -10.25 -13.27
C ASP A 24 3.13 -9.54 -14.37
N GLN A 25 2.39 -10.30 -15.18
CA GLN A 25 1.48 -9.74 -16.18
C GLN A 25 0.34 -8.94 -15.56
N ILE A 26 -0.16 -9.35 -14.39
CA ILE A 26 -1.20 -8.61 -13.66
C ILE A 26 -0.65 -7.29 -13.14
N TYR A 27 0.56 -7.27 -12.58
CA TYR A 27 1.20 -6.04 -12.14
C TYR A 27 1.45 -5.08 -13.31
N GLU A 28 2.02 -5.56 -14.40
CA GLU A 28 2.30 -4.76 -15.58
C GLU A 28 1.03 -4.17 -16.19
N LEU A 29 -0.03 -4.96 -16.29
CA LEU A 29 -1.34 -4.51 -16.77
C LEU A 29 -1.84 -3.30 -15.97
N HIS A 30 -1.85 -3.41 -14.65
CA HIS A 30 -2.37 -2.36 -13.78
C HIS A 30 -1.45 -1.13 -13.71
N GLU A 31 -0.14 -1.33 -13.73
CA GLU A 31 0.81 -0.22 -13.78
C GLU A 31 0.66 0.59 -15.07
N ASN A 32 0.56 -0.09 -16.21
CA ASN A 32 0.37 0.55 -17.51
C ASN A 32 -0.98 1.26 -17.61
N GLU A 33 -2.06 0.65 -17.13
CA GLU A 33 -3.39 1.27 -17.09
C GLU A 33 -3.36 2.58 -16.31
N LYS A 34 -2.71 2.60 -15.15
CA LYS A 34 -2.59 3.80 -14.33
C LYS A 34 -1.68 4.86 -14.96
N LYS A 35 -0.56 4.44 -15.55
CA LYS A 35 0.32 5.35 -16.28
C LYS A 35 -0.38 6.01 -17.47
N GLN A 36 -1.13 5.25 -18.25
CA GLN A 36 -1.91 5.80 -19.36
C GLN A 36 -2.98 6.80 -18.88
N MET A 37 -3.61 6.53 -17.75
CA MET A 37 -4.69 7.38 -17.24
C MET A 37 -4.19 8.72 -16.69
N TYR A 38 -3.03 8.74 -16.02
CA TYR A 38 -2.59 9.89 -15.23
C TYR A 38 -1.31 10.57 -15.73
N ASN A 39 -0.46 9.86 -16.48
CA ASN A 39 0.89 10.33 -16.78
C ASN A 39 0.92 11.65 -17.54
N ASP A 40 0.08 11.79 -18.57
CA ASP A 40 0.02 13.02 -19.38
C ASP A 40 -0.38 14.24 -18.56
N ARG A 41 -1.41 14.09 -17.73
CA ARG A 41 -1.86 15.19 -16.87
C ARG A 41 -0.80 15.58 -15.86
N ILE A 42 -0.17 14.61 -15.21
CA ILE A 42 0.81 14.86 -14.15
C ILE A 42 2.08 15.47 -14.73
N LEU A 43 2.57 14.97 -15.85
CA LEU A 43 3.77 15.51 -16.49
C LEU A 43 3.56 16.92 -17.05
N HIS A 44 2.44 17.16 -17.74
CA HIS A 44 2.23 18.40 -18.47
C HIS A 44 1.56 19.50 -17.65
N VAL A 45 0.64 19.16 -16.76
CA VAL A 45 -0.12 20.12 -15.96
C VAL A 45 0.50 20.32 -14.60
N GLU A 46 0.78 19.24 -13.87
CA GLU A 46 1.27 19.30 -12.48
C GLU A 46 2.80 19.41 -12.37
N LYS A 47 3.52 19.17 -13.48
CA LYS A 47 5.00 19.17 -13.55
C LYS A 47 5.64 18.30 -12.45
N GLY A 48 5.10 17.10 -12.25
CA GLY A 48 5.55 16.14 -11.26
C GLY A 48 5.84 14.77 -11.87
N SER A 49 6.24 13.84 -11.03
CA SER A 49 6.37 12.43 -11.37
C SER A 49 5.17 11.62 -10.87
N PHE A 50 4.86 10.52 -11.55
CA PHE A 50 3.77 9.62 -11.18
C PHE A 50 4.28 8.21 -10.95
N THR A 51 3.89 7.61 -9.84
CA THR A 51 4.27 6.23 -9.51
C THR A 51 3.02 5.44 -9.10
N PRO A 52 2.60 4.46 -9.92
CA PRO A 52 1.52 3.55 -9.55
C PRO A 52 2.02 2.51 -8.53
N LEU A 53 1.33 2.38 -7.42
CA LEU A 53 1.65 1.41 -6.37
C LEU A 53 0.62 0.28 -6.40
N ILE A 54 0.96 -0.83 -7.07
CA ILE A 54 0.09 -1.98 -7.19
C ILE A 54 0.44 -3.02 -6.13
N PHE A 55 -0.55 -3.39 -5.33
CA PHE A 55 -0.46 -4.43 -4.31
C PHE A 55 -1.45 -5.55 -4.62
N THR A 56 -1.15 -6.75 -4.12
CA THR A 56 -2.11 -7.85 -4.14
C THR A 56 -2.73 -8.07 -2.76
N THR A 57 -3.93 -8.64 -2.73
CA THR A 57 -4.60 -9.04 -1.48
C THR A 57 -3.80 -10.05 -0.66
N THR A 58 -2.85 -10.75 -1.29
CA THR A 58 -1.92 -11.71 -0.66
C THR A 58 -0.66 -11.07 -0.09
N GLY A 59 -0.52 -9.75 -0.20
CA GLY A 59 0.63 -9.00 0.33
C GLY A 59 1.80 -8.82 -0.66
N GLY A 60 1.60 -9.18 -1.92
CA GLY A 60 2.58 -8.93 -2.99
C GLY A 60 2.61 -7.47 -3.42
N MET A 61 3.74 -7.06 -4.01
CA MET A 61 3.97 -5.72 -4.54
C MET A 61 4.43 -5.79 -5.99
N GLY A 62 3.89 -4.93 -6.84
CA GLY A 62 4.36 -4.74 -8.19
C GLY A 62 5.76 -4.12 -8.27
N PRO A 63 6.40 -4.13 -9.44
CA PRO A 63 7.77 -3.60 -9.63
C PRO A 63 7.95 -2.15 -9.19
N GLU A 64 7.02 -1.27 -9.56
CA GLU A 64 7.08 0.15 -9.16
C GLU A 64 6.88 0.32 -7.65
N ALA A 65 5.97 -0.43 -7.05
CA ALA A 65 5.76 -0.42 -5.60
C ALA A 65 7.00 -0.92 -4.85
N LYS A 66 7.68 -1.96 -5.35
CA LYS A 66 8.95 -2.46 -4.77
C LYS A 66 10.05 -1.41 -4.85
N LYS A 67 10.18 -0.74 -5.99
CA LYS A 67 11.17 0.32 -6.20
C LYS A 67 10.93 1.49 -5.24
N TYR A 68 9.69 1.97 -5.17
CA TYR A 68 9.30 3.04 -4.25
C TYR A 68 9.54 2.66 -2.78
N HIS A 69 9.17 1.45 -2.39
CA HIS A 69 9.41 0.93 -1.05
C HIS A 69 10.89 0.93 -0.67
N LYS A 70 11.79 0.52 -1.58
CA LYS A 70 13.24 0.56 -1.36
C LYS A 70 13.73 1.99 -1.15
N GLN A 71 13.29 2.93 -1.98
CA GLN A 71 13.67 4.34 -1.86
C GLN A 71 13.23 4.94 -0.52
N VAL A 72 11.98 4.69 -0.12
CA VAL A 72 11.46 5.16 1.18
C VAL A 72 12.24 4.53 2.34
N ALA A 73 12.54 3.24 2.27
CA ALA A 73 13.32 2.56 3.31
C ALA A 73 14.73 3.14 3.44
N GLN A 74 15.39 3.46 2.33
CA GLN A 74 16.71 4.11 2.34
C GLN A 74 16.67 5.51 2.98
N LEU A 75 15.65 6.31 2.63
CA LEU A 75 15.48 7.64 3.21
C LEU A 75 15.22 7.60 4.71
N ILE A 76 14.37 6.68 5.17
CA ILE A 76 14.07 6.51 6.59
C ILE A 76 15.28 6.01 7.36
N SER A 77 15.99 5.00 6.83
CA SER A 77 17.23 4.46 7.40
C SER A 77 18.26 5.58 7.60
N ALA A 78 18.52 6.36 6.57
CA ALA A 78 19.45 7.49 6.66
C ALA A 78 19.00 8.56 7.66
N LYS A 79 17.70 8.92 7.65
CA LYS A 79 17.18 9.97 8.53
C LYS A 79 17.16 9.58 10.00
N ARG A 80 16.89 8.31 10.30
CA ARG A 80 16.77 7.79 11.67
C ARG A 80 18.06 7.13 12.18
N ASN A 81 19.06 6.98 11.33
CA ASN A 81 20.28 6.22 11.62
C ASN A 81 19.97 4.79 12.10
N GLU A 82 19.03 4.13 11.43
CA GLU A 82 18.61 2.76 11.70
C GLU A 82 19.12 1.83 10.59
N GLU A 83 19.28 0.54 10.90
CA GLU A 83 19.65 -0.46 9.91
C GLU A 83 18.58 -0.59 8.81
N TYR A 84 19.02 -0.59 7.56
CA TYR A 84 18.14 -0.67 6.40
C TYR A 84 17.21 -1.90 6.43
N SER A 85 17.74 -3.06 6.86
CA SER A 85 16.98 -4.30 7.00
C SER A 85 15.81 -4.18 7.98
N ASP A 86 16.02 -3.50 9.09
CA ASP A 86 15.00 -3.29 10.12
C ASP A 86 13.90 -2.37 9.61
N VAL A 87 14.27 -1.29 8.93
CA VAL A 87 13.32 -0.36 8.30
C VAL A 87 12.50 -1.07 7.23
N VAL A 88 13.12 -1.88 6.37
CA VAL A 88 12.41 -2.66 5.34
C VAL A 88 11.39 -3.61 5.97
N ASN A 89 11.79 -4.34 7.01
CA ASN A 89 10.90 -5.27 7.70
C ASN A 89 9.74 -4.54 8.39
N TRP A 90 10.02 -3.40 9.01
CA TRP A 90 9.00 -2.56 9.62
C TRP A 90 7.96 -2.07 8.58
N ILE A 91 8.41 -1.53 7.44
CA ILE A 91 7.50 -1.05 6.39
C ILE A 91 6.68 -2.22 5.82
N ARG A 92 7.30 -3.37 5.53
CA ARG A 92 6.60 -4.57 5.04
C ARG A 92 5.51 -5.02 5.99
N THR A 93 5.79 -5.02 7.27
CA THR A 93 4.82 -5.37 8.31
C THR A 93 3.65 -4.39 8.31
N LYS A 94 3.91 -3.09 8.27
CA LYS A 94 2.88 -2.05 8.21
C LYS A 94 1.99 -2.20 6.96
N VAL A 95 2.59 -2.42 5.79
CA VAL A 95 1.84 -2.63 4.54
C VAL A 95 0.94 -3.86 4.61
N ARG A 96 1.45 -4.98 5.13
CA ARG A 96 0.67 -6.22 5.28
C ARG A 96 -0.53 -6.03 6.19
N PHE A 97 -0.36 -5.37 7.33
CA PHE A 97 -1.48 -5.06 8.23
C PHE A 97 -2.48 -4.10 7.60
N ALA A 98 -2.02 -3.09 6.85
CA ALA A 98 -2.92 -2.18 6.14
C ALA A 98 -3.75 -2.91 5.08
N LEU A 99 -3.15 -3.82 4.32
CA LEU A 99 -3.86 -4.65 3.34
C LEU A 99 -4.88 -5.57 4.00
N LEU A 100 -4.52 -6.22 5.10
CA LEU A 100 -5.44 -7.06 5.87
C LEU A 100 -6.62 -6.25 6.41
N LYS A 101 -6.36 -5.09 7.00
CA LYS A 101 -7.40 -4.18 7.50
C LYS A 101 -8.35 -3.75 6.37
N SER A 102 -7.81 -3.37 5.21
CA SER A 102 -8.61 -2.98 4.05
C SER A 102 -9.51 -4.12 3.56
N THR A 103 -8.98 -5.33 3.52
CA THR A 103 -9.75 -6.52 3.13
C THR A 103 -10.89 -6.80 4.12
N LEU A 104 -10.62 -6.71 5.42
CA LEU A 104 -11.64 -6.90 6.45
C LEU A 104 -12.74 -5.83 6.38
N ILE A 105 -12.38 -4.57 6.13
CA ILE A 105 -13.34 -3.48 5.95
C ILE A 105 -14.22 -3.73 4.72
N ALA A 106 -13.63 -4.15 3.60
CA ALA A 106 -14.37 -4.47 2.38
C ALA A 106 -15.38 -5.60 2.60
N ILE A 107 -15.00 -6.66 3.29
CA ILE A 107 -15.87 -7.79 3.62
C ILE A 107 -17.01 -7.35 4.55
N ARG A 108 -16.71 -6.56 5.59
CA ARG A 108 -17.71 -6.07 6.54
C ARG A 108 -18.65 -5.04 5.91
N GLY A 109 -18.14 -4.14 5.07
CA GLY A 109 -18.93 -3.13 4.35
C GLY A 109 -20.00 -3.74 3.46
N ASP A 110 -19.71 -4.86 2.83
CA ASP A 110 -20.67 -5.60 2.00
C ASP A 110 -21.79 -6.24 2.86
N ARG A 111 -21.47 -6.70 4.05
CA ARG A 111 -22.46 -7.23 5.02
C ARG A 111 -23.29 -6.12 5.67
N GLY A 112 -22.73 -4.92 5.87
CA GLY A 112 -23.39 -3.78 6.51
C GLY A 112 -24.56 -3.21 5.72
N LYS A 113 -24.60 -3.41 4.40
CA LYS A 113 -25.74 -2.99 3.57
C LYS A 113 -27.02 -3.79 3.83
N LYS A 114 -26.95 -4.93 4.50
CA LYS A 114 -28.11 -5.78 4.84
C LYS A 114 -28.73 -5.56 6.23
N LYS A 115 -28.09 -4.79 7.13
CA LYS A 115 -28.64 -4.50 8.46
C LYS A 115 -28.67 -3.00 8.73
N ARG A 116 -29.79 -2.35 8.37
CA ARG A 116 -30.22 -1.11 9.04
C ARG A 116 -30.79 -1.51 10.40
N GLY A 117 -30.02 -1.39 11.44
CA GLY A 117 -30.44 -1.60 12.82
C GLY A 117 -29.24 -1.41 13.74
N ASN A 118 -29.20 -0.26 14.42
CA ASN A 118 -28.43 0.06 15.62
C ASN A 118 -27.08 -0.67 15.81
N ASP A 119 -26.07 -0.28 15.07
CA ASP A 119 -24.71 -0.63 15.41
C ASP A 119 -23.98 0.63 15.85
N THR A 120 -23.62 0.66 17.14
CA THR A 120 -22.68 1.60 17.71
C THR A 120 -21.41 1.66 16.84
N PRO A 121 -20.85 2.85 16.59
CA PRO A 121 -19.59 2.98 15.89
C PRO A 121 -18.54 2.13 16.63
N ILE A 122 -17.87 1.26 15.92
CA ILE A 122 -16.66 0.63 16.45
C ILE A 122 -15.69 1.78 16.67
N GLU A 123 -15.53 2.15 17.92
CA GLU A 123 -14.49 3.08 18.34
C GLU A 123 -13.18 2.63 17.72
N ASP A 124 -12.51 3.58 17.15
CA ASP A 124 -11.20 3.49 16.54
C ASP A 124 -10.31 2.56 17.38
N MET A 125 -10.17 1.33 16.95
CA MET A 125 -9.12 0.48 17.47
C MET A 125 -7.81 1.07 16.95
N SER A 126 -7.41 2.17 17.60
CA SER A 126 -6.09 2.72 17.48
C SER A 126 -5.12 1.58 17.76
N LEU A 127 -4.40 1.18 16.71
CA LEU A 127 -3.30 0.24 16.81
C LEU A 127 -2.15 0.89 17.60
N ASN A 128 -2.39 1.17 18.87
CA ASN A 128 -1.36 1.46 19.86
C ASN A 128 -0.66 0.16 20.29
N LEU A 129 -0.39 -0.72 19.34
CA LEU A 129 0.37 -1.96 19.53
C LEU A 129 1.83 -1.80 19.09
N ILE A 130 2.38 -0.61 19.25
CA ILE A 130 3.82 -0.44 19.25
C ILE A 130 4.17 -0.02 20.67
N PRO A 131 4.80 -0.88 21.49
CA PRO A 131 5.45 -0.40 22.69
C PRO A 131 6.48 0.63 22.23
N GLU A 132 6.40 1.83 22.75
CA GLU A 132 7.48 2.79 22.65
C GLU A 132 8.76 2.04 23.02
N ARG A 133 9.75 2.07 22.14
CA ARG A 133 11.06 1.53 22.47
C ARG A 133 11.52 2.27 23.72
N SER A 134 11.50 1.59 24.84
CA SER A 134 12.18 2.02 26.03
C SER A 134 13.62 2.34 25.62
N THR A 135 13.99 3.61 25.72
CA THR A 135 15.37 4.06 25.69
C THR A 135 16.04 3.40 26.88
N TYR A 136 16.78 2.31 26.61
CA TYR A 136 17.75 1.84 27.59
C TYR A 136 18.90 2.85 27.56
N GLU A 137 18.88 3.78 28.50
CA GLU A 137 20.07 4.47 28.94
C GLU A 137 21.02 3.43 29.55
N VAL A 138 22.17 3.32 28.94
CA VAL A 138 23.34 2.64 29.54
C VAL A 138 24.12 3.68 30.30
#